data_92e693a4c28d3a187914c25c6ff4f40f
#
_entry.id   92e693a4c28d3a187914c25c6ff4f40f
#
_cell.length_a   1.000
_cell.length_b   1.000
_cell.length_c   1.000
_cell.angle_alpha   90.00
_cell.angle_beta   90.00
_cell.angle_gamma   90.00
#
_symmetry.space_group_name_H-M   'P 1'
#
loop_
_entity.id
_entity.type
_entity.pdbx_description
1 polymer ?
#
loop_
_entity_poly.entity_id
_entity_poly.type
_entity_poly.pdbx_seq_one_letter_code
_entity_poly.pdbx_strand_id
1 'polypeptide(L)'
;SIISFAGGNPSVKSFPSKEMADLSAQLLKEKGDVLLQYGTTEGYAPLRESILSVLEERSIQTTTDHIITLTGSSQGIELFTKILINPGDVILCESPTFLGALQTFASYQAKVIGVPMDEDGMDVIQLEKDIQTYHPKFIYTIPTFQNPTGAKLSLARRQKMAELAEK
;
A
#
# COMPACT_ATOMS: atom_id res chain seq x y z
N SER A 1 -25.40 19.19 14.05
CA SER A 1 -24.16 18.94 13.28
C SER A 1 -23.84 17.47 13.39
N ILE A 2 -23.46 16.86 12.27
CA ILE A 2 -23.01 15.45 12.22
C ILE A 2 -21.49 15.45 12.46
N ILE A 3 -21.03 14.65 13.43
CA ILE A 3 -19.59 14.37 13.61
C ILE A 3 -19.27 13.19 12.71
N SER A 4 -18.44 13.42 11.69
CA SER A 4 -18.05 12.38 10.73
C SER A 4 -16.66 11.82 11.08
N PHE A 5 -16.56 10.48 11.13
CA PHE A 5 -15.30 9.75 11.23
C PHE A 5 -14.94 9.06 9.90
N ALA A 6 -15.65 9.37 8.81
CA ALA A 6 -15.49 8.69 7.53
C ALA A 6 -14.28 9.15 6.70
N GLY A 7 -13.69 10.31 7.02
CA GLY A 7 -12.55 10.83 6.28
C GLY A 7 -11.26 10.72 7.08
N GLY A 8 -10.28 9.94 6.59
CA GLY A 8 -8.96 9.80 7.21
C GLY A 8 -8.02 11.00 6.95
N ASN A 9 -8.54 12.24 7.04
CA ASN A 9 -7.74 13.43 6.78
C ASN A 9 -6.74 13.70 7.91
N PRO A 10 -5.45 13.88 7.61
CA PRO A 10 -4.46 14.25 8.61
C PRO A 10 -4.78 15.63 9.23
N SER A 11 -4.31 15.84 10.46
CA SER A 11 -4.43 17.16 11.09
C SER A 11 -3.62 18.21 10.33
N VAL A 12 -4.23 19.33 9.98
CA VAL A 12 -3.54 20.44 9.31
C VAL A 12 -2.39 21.00 10.14
N LYS A 13 -2.42 20.80 11.47
CA LYS A 13 -1.34 21.22 12.39
C LYS A 13 -0.05 20.42 12.23
N SER A 14 -0.12 19.22 11.62
CA SER A 14 1.05 18.38 11.37
C SER A 14 1.71 18.63 10.01
N PHE A 15 1.18 19.54 9.20
CA PHE A 15 1.76 19.82 7.88
C PHE A 15 3.03 20.67 8.02
N PRO A 16 4.19 20.19 7.52
CA PRO A 16 5.45 20.93 7.53
C PRO A 16 5.50 21.95 6.37
N SER A 17 4.49 22.86 6.31
CA SER A 17 4.26 23.71 5.14
C SER A 17 5.43 24.67 4.87
N LYS A 18 6.09 25.19 5.93
CA LYS A 18 7.21 26.09 5.80
C LYS A 18 8.42 25.35 5.24
N GLU A 19 8.76 24.24 5.86
CA GLU A 19 9.88 23.38 5.44
C GLU A 19 9.72 22.91 3.99
N MET A 20 8.49 22.51 3.61
CA MET A 20 8.19 22.11 2.23
C MET A 20 8.34 23.27 1.24
N ALA A 21 7.92 24.48 1.61
CA ALA A 21 8.08 25.65 0.77
C ALA A 21 9.56 25.99 0.54
N ASP A 22 10.36 26.02 1.63
CA ASP A 22 11.79 26.34 1.58
C ASP A 22 12.56 25.30 0.75
N LEU A 23 12.33 24.00 0.99
CA LEU A 23 12.96 22.91 0.23
C LEU A 23 12.54 22.91 -1.25
N SER A 24 11.26 23.17 -1.55
CA SER A 24 10.78 23.23 -2.93
C SER A 24 11.46 24.39 -3.69
N ALA A 25 11.57 25.58 -3.07
CA ALA A 25 12.23 26.71 -3.66
C ALA A 25 13.72 26.45 -3.92
N GLN A 26 14.40 25.82 -2.96
CA GLN A 26 15.81 25.43 -3.10
C GLN A 26 16.02 24.44 -4.24
N LEU A 27 15.25 23.34 -4.28
CA LEU A 27 15.38 22.31 -5.30
C LEU A 27 15.09 22.84 -6.70
N LEU A 28 14.07 23.67 -6.86
CA LEU A 28 13.77 24.29 -8.16
C LEU A 28 14.85 25.24 -8.62
N LYS A 29 15.49 25.96 -7.70
CA LYS A 29 16.63 26.84 -8.01
C LYS A 29 17.89 26.06 -8.44
N GLU A 30 18.15 24.93 -7.78
CA GLU A 30 19.37 24.15 -8.00
C GLU A 30 19.26 23.15 -9.15
N LYS A 31 18.07 22.58 -9.38
CA LYS A 31 17.84 21.44 -10.27
C LYS A 31 16.55 21.58 -11.11
N GLY A 32 16.03 22.79 -11.28
CA GLY A 32 14.76 23.02 -11.94
C GLY A 32 14.70 22.50 -13.37
N ASP A 33 15.80 22.55 -14.10
CA ASP A 33 15.95 22.03 -15.47
C ASP A 33 15.71 20.50 -15.53
N VAL A 34 16.11 19.76 -14.49
CA VAL A 34 15.89 18.32 -14.38
C VAL A 34 14.51 18.01 -13.80
N LEU A 35 14.13 18.71 -12.72
CA LEU A 35 12.90 18.39 -11.97
C LEU A 35 11.62 18.74 -12.72
N LEU A 36 11.68 19.71 -13.64
CA LEU A 36 10.53 20.13 -14.46
C LEU A 36 10.47 19.40 -15.81
N GLN A 37 11.43 18.53 -16.11
CA GLN A 37 11.47 17.73 -17.33
C GLN A 37 10.76 16.38 -17.12
N TYR A 38 10.43 15.70 -18.21
CA TYR A 38 10.00 14.31 -18.16
C TYR A 38 11.05 13.43 -17.47
N GLY A 39 10.59 12.58 -16.55
CA GLY A 39 11.42 11.61 -15.84
C GLY A 39 11.35 10.21 -16.43
N THR A 40 12.08 9.28 -15.84
CA THR A 40 11.97 7.84 -16.12
C THR A 40 10.69 7.27 -15.52
N THR A 41 10.22 6.16 -16.08
CA THR A 41 9.00 5.47 -15.60
C THR A 41 9.12 5.03 -14.12
N GLU A 42 10.30 4.61 -13.71
CA GLU A 42 10.59 4.16 -12.36
C GLU A 42 10.66 5.30 -11.35
N GLY A 43 10.83 6.53 -11.83
CA GLY A 43 10.98 7.73 -11.03
C GLY A 43 12.41 8.22 -10.89
N TYR A 44 12.56 9.38 -10.29
CA TYR A 44 13.83 10.09 -10.14
C TYR A 44 14.86 9.28 -9.34
N ALA A 45 16.03 8.97 -9.95
CA ALA A 45 17.02 8.07 -9.37
C ALA A 45 17.47 8.47 -7.95
N PRO A 46 17.82 9.74 -7.67
CA PRO A 46 18.20 10.13 -6.31
C PRO A 46 17.09 9.95 -5.27
N LEU A 47 15.82 10.03 -5.66
CA LEU A 47 14.71 9.73 -4.76
C LEU A 47 14.64 8.23 -4.45
N ARG A 48 14.85 7.36 -5.45
CA ARG A 48 14.88 5.91 -5.25
C ARG A 48 16.06 5.48 -4.36
N GLU A 49 17.21 6.13 -4.49
CA GLU A 49 18.38 5.94 -3.59
C GLU A 49 18.05 6.35 -2.15
N SER A 50 17.38 7.48 -1.96
CA SER A 50 16.93 7.93 -0.64
C SER A 50 15.89 6.97 -0.02
N ILE A 51 14.98 6.42 -0.83
CA ILE A 51 14.02 5.40 -0.39
C ILE A 51 14.76 4.11 0.02
N LEU A 52 15.77 3.69 -0.75
CA LEU A 52 16.58 2.52 -0.41
C LEU A 52 17.22 2.66 0.98
N SER A 53 17.80 3.83 1.30
CA SER A 53 18.36 4.09 2.64
C SER A 53 17.32 3.96 3.76
N VAL A 54 16.09 4.44 3.54
CA VAL A 54 14.98 4.28 4.50
C VAL A 54 14.55 2.82 4.66
N LEU A 55 14.60 2.03 3.60
CA LEU A 55 14.30 0.60 3.64
C LEU A 55 15.37 -0.19 4.41
N GLU A 56 16.65 0.14 4.20
CA GLU A 56 17.78 -0.46 4.92
C GLU A 56 17.68 -0.21 6.43
N GLU A 57 17.33 1.00 6.87
CA GLU A 57 17.06 1.32 8.28
C GLU A 57 15.94 0.43 8.89
N ARG A 58 15.03 -0.06 8.06
CA ARG A 58 13.94 -0.97 8.44
C ARG A 58 14.28 -2.44 8.25
N SER A 59 15.54 -2.77 7.99
CA SER A 59 16.04 -4.12 7.73
C SER A 59 15.42 -4.78 6.47
N ILE A 60 14.97 -3.97 5.50
CA ILE A 60 14.49 -4.45 4.22
C ILE A 60 15.66 -4.37 3.23
N GLN A 61 16.18 -5.54 2.83
CA GLN A 61 17.26 -5.65 1.85
C GLN A 61 16.69 -5.69 0.43
N THR A 62 17.04 -4.69 -0.38
CA THR A 62 16.62 -4.60 -1.77
C THR A 62 17.62 -3.76 -2.57
N THR A 63 17.30 -3.46 -3.83
CA THR A 63 18.08 -2.56 -4.70
C THR A 63 17.17 -1.52 -5.32
N THR A 64 17.74 -0.46 -5.88
CA THR A 64 16.97 0.58 -6.58
C THR A 64 16.15 0.05 -7.75
N ASP A 65 16.55 -1.08 -8.35
CA ASP A 65 15.83 -1.70 -9.46
C ASP A 65 14.47 -2.29 -9.06
N HIS A 66 14.26 -2.52 -7.75
CA HIS A 66 12.99 -2.98 -7.20
C HIS A 66 12.14 -1.85 -6.62
N ILE A 67 12.51 -0.59 -6.88
CA ILE A 67 11.81 0.58 -6.37
C ILE A 67 11.23 1.38 -7.53
N ILE A 68 9.92 1.60 -7.49
CA ILE A 68 9.20 2.52 -8.37
C ILE A 68 8.49 3.59 -7.54
N THR A 69 8.54 4.83 -7.97
CA THR A 69 7.82 5.92 -7.30
C THR A 69 6.46 6.13 -7.95
N LEU A 70 5.43 6.28 -7.12
CA LEU A 70 4.04 6.36 -7.55
C LEU A 70 3.35 7.59 -6.98
N THR A 71 2.23 7.97 -7.59
CA THR A 71 1.33 9.03 -7.09
C THR A 71 0.39 8.44 -6.04
N GLY A 72 0.94 8.08 -4.89
CA GLY A 72 0.22 7.49 -3.76
C GLY A 72 -0.07 5.98 -3.92
N SER A 73 -0.51 5.38 -2.81
CA SER A 73 -0.80 3.94 -2.73
C SER A 73 -1.93 3.48 -3.66
N SER A 74 -2.88 4.35 -3.97
CA SER A 74 -3.99 4.02 -4.88
C SER A 74 -3.50 3.67 -6.28
N GLN A 75 -2.47 4.36 -6.79
CA GLN A 75 -1.85 4.01 -8.07
C GLN A 75 -1.16 2.64 -8.00
N GLY A 76 -0.51 2.33 -6.88
CA GLY A 76 0.09 1.00 -6.67
C GLY A 76 -0.96 -0.11 -6.69
N ILE A 77 -2.05 0.07 -5.96
CA ILE A 77 -3.17 -0.88 -5.93
C ILE A 77 -3.73 -1.08 -7.34
N GLU A 78 -3.93 0.00 -8.09
CA GLU A 78 -4.43 -0.07 -9.46
C GLU A 78 -3.48 -0.82 -10.39
N LEU A 79 -2.18 -0.52 -10.36
CA LEU A 79 -1.19 -1.18 -11.21
C LEU A 79 -1.10 -2.68 -10.92
N PHE A 80 -1.05 -3.09 -9.65
CA PHE A 80 -1.05 -4.50 -9.29
C PHE A 80 -2.34 -5.20 -9.75
N THR A 81 -3.49 -4.57 -9.54
CA THR A 81 -4.76 -5.13 -9.98
C THR A 81 -4.80 -5.28 -11.50
N LYS A 82 -4.36 -4.26 -12.24
CA LYS A 82 -4.31 -4.27 -13.70
C LYS A 82 -3.43 -5.38 -14.28
N ILE A 83 -2.31 -5.67 -13.63
CA ILE A 83 -1.34 -6.66 -14.11
C ILE A 83 -1.78 -8.09 -13.77
N LEU A 84 -2.39 -8.29 -12.60
CA LEU A 84 -2.60 -9.62 -12.04
C LEU A 84 -4.03 -10.14 -12.19
N ILE A 85 -5.03 -9.27 -12.38
CA ILE A 85 -6.45 -9.63 -12.30
C ILE A 85 -7.10 -9.65 -13.68
N ASN A 86 -7.77 -10.76 -13.97
CA ASN A 86 -8.78 -10.86 -15.01
C ASN A 86 -10.19 -10.84 -14.39
N PRO A 87 -11.23 -10.45 -15.15
CA PRO A 87 -12.60 -10.49 -14.67
C PRO A 87 -12.97 -11.86 -14.06
N GLY A 88 -13.47 -11.84 -12.82
CA GLY A 88 -13.84 -13.04 -12.07
C GLY A 88 -12.72 -13.66 -11.22
N ASP A 89 -11.47 -13.24 -11.38
CA ASP A 89 -10.38 -13.67 -10.48
C ASP A 89 -10.65 -13.24 -9.04
N VAL A 90 -10.16 -14.03 -8.09
CA VAL A 90 -10.39 -13.80 -6.66
C VAL A 90 -9.25 -13.03 -6.02
N ILE A 91 -9.61 -12.06 -5.19
CA ILE A 91 -8.73 -11.34 -4.27
C ILE A 91 -9.23 -11.59 -2.84
N LEU A 92 -8.34 -12.00 -1.93
CA LEU A 92 -8.63 -12.00 -0.50
C LEU A 92 -8.20 -10.67 0.12
N CYS A 93 -9.00 -10.13 1.03
CA CYS A 93 -8.65 -8.93 1.77
C CYS A 93 -9.19 -8.98 3.20
N GLU A 94 -8.72 -8.09 4.04
CA GLU A 94 -9.27 -7.89 5.38
C GLU A 94 -10.74 -7.47 5.34
N SER A 95 -11.51 -7.88 6.33
CA SER A 95 -12.91 -7.44 6.50
C SER A 95 -13.10 -6.86 7.91
N PRO A 96 -13.24 -5.52 8.03
CA PRO A 96 -13.27 -4.50 6.97
C PRO A 96 -11.90 -4.16 6.38
N THR A 97 -11.87 -3.48 5.21
CA THR A 97 -10.65 -2.98 4.58
C THR A 97 -10.83 -1.60 3.94
N PHE A 98 -9.76 -1.06 3.34
CA PHE A 98 -9.76 0.26 2.71
C PHE A 98 -10.70 0.33 1.50
N LEU A 99 -11.68 1.24 1.56
CA LEU A 99 -12.72 1.37 0.53
C LEU A 99 -12.15 1.66 -0.86
N GLY A 100 -11.07 2.45 -0.96
CA GLY A 100 -10.42 2.76 -2.25
C GLY A 100 -9.86 1.51 -2.94
N ALA A 101 -9.35 0.54 -2.19
CA ALA A 101 -8.91 -0.74 -2.73
C ALA A 101 -10.11 -1.54 -3.28
N LEU A 102 -11.21 -1.63 -2.53
CA LEU A 102 -12.44 -2.31 -2.98
C LEU A 102 -13.00 -1.72 -4.27
N GLN A 103 -13.01 -0.40 -4.39
CA GLN A 103 -13.45 0.29 -5.60
C GLN A 103 -12.55 -0.05 -6.80
N THR A 104 -11.23 -0.07 -6.60
CA THR A 104 -10.28 -0.48 -7.64
C THR A 104 -10.51 -1.92 -8.05
N PHE A 105 -10.60 -2.86 -7.11
CA PHE A 105 -10.84 -4.27 -7.41
C PHE A 105 -12.15 -4.49 -8.18
N ALA A 106 -13.20 -3.78 -7.78
CA ALA A 106 -14.50 -3.83 -8.46
C ALA A 106 -14.43 -3.31 -9.91
N SER A 107 -13.63 -2.27 -10.18
CA SER A 107 -13.47 -1.72 -11.53
C SER A 107 -12.81 -2.71 -12.50
N TYR A 108 -12.00 -3.63 -11.98
CA TYR A 108 -11.40 -4.74 -12.74
C TYR A 108 -12.24 -6.03 -12.69
N GLN A 109 -13.47 -5.97 -12.17
CA GLN A 109 -14.40 -7.09 -12.04
C GLN A 109 -13.83 -8.27 -11.22
N ALA A 110 -12.95 -7.98 -10.27
CA ALA A 110 -12.45 -8.99 -9.34
C ALA A 110 -13.54 -9.43 -8.37
N LYS A 111 -13.50 -10.69 -7.99
CA LYS A 111 -14.32 -11.24 -6.91
C LYS A 111 -13.58 -11.09 -5.58
N VAL A 112 -14.04 -10.18 -4.74
CA VAL A 112 -13.41 -9.90 -3.45
C VAL A 112 -14.03 -10.75 -2.36
N ILE A 113 -13.20 -11.46 -1.60
CA ILE A 113 -13.58 -12.25 -0.42
C ILE A 113 -12.93 -11.62 0.80
N GLY A 114 -13.76 -11.27 1.80
CA GLY A 114 -13.31 -10.68 3.05
C GLY A 114 -12.94 -11.74 4.07
N VAL A 115 -11.72 -11.68 4.60
CA VAL A 115 -11.24 -12.52 5.70
C VAL A 115 -11.49 -11.78 7.00
N PRO A 116 -12.11 -12.40 8.02
CA PRO A 116 -12.36 -11.77 9.32
C PRO A 116 -11.09 -11.27 9.99
N MET A 117 -11.25 -10.28 10.85
CA MET A 117 -10.18 -9.69 11.66
C MET A 117 -10.55 -9.66 13.13
N ASP A 118 -9.54 -9.65 13.98
CA ASP A 118 -9.62 -9.34 15.39
C ASP A 118 -8.55 -8.29 15.80
N GLU A 119 -8.24 -8.15 17.09
CA GLU A 119 -7.24 -7.20 17.60
C GLU A 119 -5.80 -7.49 17.13
N ASP A 120 -5.50 -8.74 16.76
CA ASP A 120 -4.23 -9.18 16.18
C ASP A 120 -4.18 -9.08 14.65
N GLY A 121 -5.20 -8.51 14.01
CA GLY A 121 -5.32 -8.35 12.56
C GLY A 121 -6.07 -9.48 11.87
N MET A 122 -5.73 -9.78 10.61
CA MET A 122 -6.39 -10.80 9.79
C MET A 122 -6.30 -12.20 10.43
N ASP A 123 -7.42 -12.94 10.47
CA ASP A 123 -7.47 -14.34 10.91
C ASP A 123 -6.75 -15.25 9.90
N VAL A 124 -5.56 -15.68 10.25
CA VAL A 124 -4.72 -16.52 9.37
C VAL A 124 -5.21 -17.96 9.25
N ILE A 125 -6.04 -18.44 10.16
CA ILE A 125 -6.65 -19.78 10.08
C ILE A 125 -7.76 -19.74 9.02
N GLN A 126 -8.59 -18.72 9.05
CA GLN A 126 -9.61 -18.51 8.02
C GLN A 126 -8.97 -18.23 6.67
N LEU A 127 -7.90 -17.40 6.64
CA LEU A 127 -7.14 -17.10 5.44
C LEU A 127 -6.62 -18.38 4.74
N GLU A 128 -6.05 -19.32 5.49
CA GLU A 128 -5.53 -20.58 4.94
C GLU A 128 -6.65 -21.40 4.28
N LYS A 129 -7.84 -21.47 4.89
CA LYS A 129 -9.03 -22.13 4.31
C LYS A 129 -9.50 -21.43 3.05
N ASP A 130 -9.52 -20.10 3.06
CA ASP A 130 -9.99 -19.31 1.94
C ASP A 130 -9.02 -19.40 0.75
N ILE A 131 -7.70 -19.45 0.98
CA ILE A 131 -6.70 -19.72 -0.05
C ILE A 131 -6.99 -21.05 -0.74
N GLN A 132 -7.21 -22.12 0.04
CA GLN A 132 -7.50 -23.46 -0.47
C GLN A 132 -8.83 -23.55 -1.24
N THR A 133 -9.82 -22.76 -0.81
CA THR A 133 -11.16 -22.78 -1.39
C THR A 133 -11.27 -21.94 -2.66
N TYR A 134 -10.67 -20.77 -2.66
CA TYR A 134 -10.91 -19.77 -3.70
C TYR A 134 -9.73 -19.58 -4.66
N HIS A 135 -8.53 -20.08 -4.34
CA HIS A 135 -7.32 -19.95 -5.15
C HIS A 135 -7.08 -18.50 -5.61
N PRO A 136 -6.90 -17.55 -4.67
CA PRO A 136 -6.83 -16.13 -5.00
C PRO A 136 -5.58 -15.80 -5.81
N LYS A 137 -5.65 -14.73 -6.61
CA LYS A 137 -4.50 -14.20 -7.33
C LYS A 137 -3.54 -13.47 -6.40
N PHE A 138 -4.07 -12.76 -5.41
CA PHE A 138 -3.28 -12.16 -4.35
C PHE A 138 -4.11 -11.90 -3.09
N ILE A 139 -3.41 -11.56 -2.01
CA ILE A 139 -3.97 -11.14 -0.73
C ILE A 139 -3.63 -9.67 -0.55
N TYR A 140 -4.65 -8.85 -0.30
CA TYR A 140 -4.50 -7.44 0.04
C TYR A 140 -4.62 -7.25 1.55
N THR A 141 -3.61 -6.64 2.19
CA THR A 141 -3.59 -6.38 3.62
C THR A 141 -2.94 -5.04 3.95
N ILE A 142 -3.35 -4.43 5.06
CA ILE A 142 -2.74 -3.25 5.68
C ILE A 142 -2.22 -3.65 7.05
N PRO A 143 -1.00 -4.20 7.13
CA PRO A 143 -0.53 -4.91 8.32
C PRO A 143 -0.15 -3.99 9.49
N THR A 144 -0.10 -2.67 9.29
CA THR A 144 0.28 -1.69 10.32
C THR A 144 -0.70 -0.53 10.29
N PHE A 145 -1.35 -0.28 11.42
CA PHE A 145 -2.42 0.71 11.55
C PHE A 145 -3.50 0.54 10.48
N GLN A 146 -4.09 -0.64 10.48
CA GLN A 146 -5.08 -1.07 9.50
C GLN A 146 -6.19 -0.02 9.29
N ASN A 147 -6.54 0.21 8.05
CA ASN A 147 -7.62 1.12 7.68
C ASN A 147 -8.89 0.31 7.34
N PRO A 148 -9.99 0.44 8.12
CA PRO A 148 -10.27 1.51 9.07
C PRO A 148 -10.06 1.18 10.55
N THR A 149 -9.62 -0.02 10.93
CA THR A 149 -9.69 -0.50 12.32
C THR A 149 -8.57 0.02 13.23
N GLY A 150 -7.42 0.41 12.64
CA GLY A 150 -6.21 0.76 13.40
C GLY A 150 -5.44 -0.44 13.97
N ALA A 151 -5.92 -1.66 13.77
CA ALA A 151 -5.28 -2.88 14.25
C ALA A 151 -3.86 -3.06 13.66
N LYS A 152 -3.02 -3.79 14.36
CA LYS A 152 -1.70 -4.21 13.86
C LYS A 152 -1.68 -5.71 13.72
N LEU A 153 -1.30 -6.19 12.54
CA LEU A 153 -1.07 -7.61 12.32
C LEU A 153 0.09 -8.08 13.19
N SER A 154 -0.15 -9.04 14.08
CA SER A 154 0.87 -9.58 15.00
C SER A 154 2.01 -10.26 14.23
N LEU A 155 3.22 -10.32 14.86
CA LEU A 155 4.39 -10.91 14.20
C LEU A 155 4.14 -12.37 13.80
N ALA A 156 3.49 -13.14 14.66
CA ALA A 156 3.17 -14.54 14.36
C ALA A 156 2.27 -14.68 13.12
N ARG A 157 1.26 -13.80 13.01
CA ARG A 157 0.38 -13.80 11.82
C ARG A 157 1.09 -13.31 10.56
N ARG A 158 2.02 -12.34 10.65
CA ARG A 158 2.86 -11.92 9.50
C ARG A 158 3.69 -13.09 8.99
N GLN A 159 4.32 -13.83 9.87
CA GLN A 159 5.11 -15.01 9.53
C GLN A 159 4.24 -16.08 8.87
N LYS A 160 3.07 -16.38 9.46
CA LYS A 160 2.14 -17.35 8.89
C LYS A 160 1.63 -16.93 7.50
N MET A 161 1.34 -15.64 7.30
CA MET A 161 0.93 -15.13 5.97
C MET A 161 2.04 -15.29 4.94
N ALA A 162 3.30 -15.00 5.29
CA ALA A 162 4.44 -15.21 4.40
C ALA A 162 4.58 -16.69 4.00
N GLU A 163 4.49 -17.62 4.98
CA GLU A 163 4.50 -19.06 4.71
C GLU A 163 3.36 -19.53 3.80
N LEU A 164 2.17 -18.91 3.92
CA LEU A 164 1.03 -19.22 3.06
C LEU A 164 1.20 -18.71 1.63
N ALA A 165 1.90 -17.59 1.46
CA ALA A 165 2.16 -17.00 0.13
C ALA A 165 3.28 -17.74 -0.65
N GLU A 166 4.10 -18.53 0.02
CA GLU A 166 5.17 -19.33 -0.61
C GLU A 166 4.68 -20.70 -1.15
N LYS A 167 3.46 -21.10 -0.80
CA LYS A 167 2.83 -22.39 -1.20
C LYS A 167 1.99 -22.24 -2.45
#